data_6d573a022229300ec89b5adc9bf4923e
#
_entry.id   6d573a022229300ec89b5adc9bf4923e
#
_cell.length_a   1.000
_cell.length_b   1.000
_cell.length_c   1.000
_cell.angle_alpha   90.00
_cell.angle_beta   90.00
_cell.angle_gamma   90.00
#
_symmetry.space_group_name_H-M   'P 1'
#
loop_
_entity.id
_entity.type
_entity.pdbx_description
1 polymer ?
#
loop_
_entity_poly.entity_id
_entity_poly.type
_entity_poly.pdbx_seq_one_letter_code
_entity_poly.pdbx_strand_id
1 'polypeptide(L)'
;MKRIIVAGGGTAGHIEPALAVARLWQLAHPDSQITFLGTKAGLETTLVSAAGFALTLIPKVSVPRRISPQLLLLPFSLLRAISQSMKAIKGADLVIGFGGYVSAPAYLAAALTRTPFVIHEANARPGLANRLGALFTRYTAVAHPVMGGSLKKSLLTGLPLKENIASAHESAQRDWRSARLAAKRALGFDEQAPLVFIFGGSQGSVAINEVIARSQQALASQGVNILHGVGARSALPESHDSYRAVNYISDMATAYLAADLIIARSGAVTCAEVNTLGRYALFIPLPIGNGEQNLNAASLISQGRAEILPQAQFTAEWIAANLSRLLARSSAAPISGSTIDIEATTKIVALMDYALSGGK
;
A
#
# COMPACT_ATOMS: atom_id res chain seq x y z
N MET A 1 14.23 -24.46 13.62
CA MET A 1 13.92 -23.05 13.72
C MET A 1 14.29 -22.38 12.40
N LYS A 2 13.33 -21.89 11.61
CA LYS A 2 13.59 -21.23 10.32
C LYS A 2 13.88 -19.73 10.54
N ARG A 3 14.89 -19.18 9.85
CA ARG A 3 15.21 -17.75 9.88
C ARG A 3 14.80 -17.08 8.58
N ILE A 4 13.83 -16.17 8.66
CA ILE A 4 13.27 -15.44 7.53
C ILE A 4 13.70 -13.97 7.59
N ILE A 5 14.21 -13.47 6.49
CA ILE A 5 14.54 -12.05 6.32
C ILE A 5 13.48 -11.42 5.42
N VAL A 6 12.87 -10.33 5.89
CA VAL A 6 11.84 -9.59 5.17
C VAL A 6 12.39 -8.24 4.73
N ALA A 7 12.41 -7.97 3.44
CA ALA A 7 12.89 -6.73 2.84
C ALA A 7 11.74 -5.94 2.22
N GLY A 8 11.24 -4.94 2.93
CA GLY A 8 10.20 -4.05 2.44
C GLY A 8 10.27 -2.74 3.21
N GLY A 9 10.55 -1.63 2.54
CA GLY A 9 10.81 -0.40 3.27
C GLY A 9 10.53 0.89 2.49
N GLY A 10 10.65 1.99 3.22
CA GLY A 10 10.45 3.34 2.73
C GLY A 10 9.03 3.87 2.92
N THR A 11 8.01 3.16 2.48
CA THR A 11 6.60 3.57 2.55
C THR A 11 5.72 2.47 3.12
N ALA A 12 4.55 2.84 3.65
CA ALA A 12 3.55 1.88 4.13
C ALA A 12 3.14 0.88 3.03
N GLY A 13 3.13 1.29 1.77
CA GLY A 13 2.79 0.42 0.63
C GLY A 13 3.71 -0.79 0.43
N HIS A 14 4.95 -0.76 0.93
CA HIS A 14 5.85 -1.91 0.95
C HIS A 14 5.86 -2.64 2.30
N ILE A 15 5.65 -1.89 3.39
CA ILE A 15 5.79 -2.43 4.76
C ILE A 15 4.52 -3.18 5.17
N GLU A 16 3.33 -2.67 4.89
CA GLU A 16 2.07 -3.29 5.32
C GLU A 16 1.85 -4.68 4.70
N PRO A 17 2.05 -4.89 3.37
CA PRO A 17 2.01 -6.23 2.79
C PRO A 17 3.06 -7.17 3.39
N ALA A 18 4.26 -6.65 3.68
CA ALA A 18 5.33 -7.41 4.31
C ALA A 18 4.95 -7.85 5.73
N LEU A 19 4.32 -6.97 6.51
CA LEU A 19 3.82 -7.29 7.85
C LEU A 19 2.68 -8.32 7.83
N ALA A 20 1.77 -8.21 6.86
CA ALA A 20 0.69 -9.19 6.71
C ALA A 20 1.25 -10.61 6.46
N VAL A 21 2.21 -10.73 5.55
CA VAL A 21 2.86 -12.02 5.25
C VAL A 21 3.68 -12.52 6.44
N ALA A 22 4.43 -11.64 7.13
CA ALA A 22 5.22 -12.02 8.29
C ALA A 22 4.36 -12.55 9.44
N ARG A 23 3.20 -11.92 9.70
CA ARG A 23 2.24 -12.40 10.72
C ARG A 23 1.68 -13.78 10.40
N LEU A 24 1.21 -14.00 9.17
CA LEU A 24 0.69 -15.32 8.78
C LEU A 24 1.80 -16.38 8.79
N TRP A 25 3.01 -16.03 8.35
CA TRP A 25 4.16 -16.93 8.46
C TRP A 25 4.46 -17.31 9.90
N GLN A 26 4.46 -16.35 10.84
CA GLN A 26 4.70 -16.61 12.26
C GLN A 26 3.62 -17.51 12.87
N LEU A 27 2.36 -17.35 12.46
CA LEU A 27 1.27 -18.22 12.89
C LEU A 27 1.42 -19.64 12.36
N ALA A 28 1.80 -19.80 11.07
CA ALA A 28 2.01 -21.11 10.46
C ALA A 28 3.31 -21.80 10.94
N HIS A 29 4.31 -21.04 11.34
CA HIS A 29 5.63 -21.50 11.77
C HIS A 29 6.05 -20.81 13.08
N PRO A 30 5.46 -21.16 14.24
CA PRO A 30 5.67 -20.46 15.52
C PRO A 30 7.14 -20.39 15.96
N ASP A 31 7.93 -21.41 15.65
CA ASP A 31 9.37 -21.49 16.00
C ASP A 31 10.28 -20.70 15.03
N SER A 32 9.71 -19.99 14.07
CA SER A 32 10.52 -19.21 13.11
C SER A 32 11.00 -17.89 13.71
N GLN A 33 12.17 -17.43 13.28
CA GLN A 33 12.69 -16.11 13.58
C GLN A 33 12.54 -15.20 12.36
N ILE A 34 11.79 -14.11 12.51
CA ILE A 34 11.58 -13.13 11.46
C ILE A 34 12.34 -11.85 11.77
N THR A 35 13.13 -11.37 10.83
CA THR A 35 13.84 -10.10 10.95
C THR A 35 13.60 -9.25 9.70
N PHE A 36 13.17 -8.01 9.90
CA PHE A 36 13.00 -7.05 8.82
C PHE A 36 14.31 -6.33 8.51
N LEU A 37 14.52 -6.01 7.24
CA LEU A 37 15.54 -5.05 6.83
C LEU A 37 14.88 -3.70 6.58
N GLY A 38 15.49 -2.65 7.10
CA GLY A 38 14.99 -1.27 6.98
C GLY A 38 16.10 -0.25 6.87
N THR A 39 15.73 1.02 6.78
CA THR A 39 16.64 2.17 6.81
C THR A 39 16.25 3.13 7.94
N LYS A 40 17.19 3.94 8.42
CA LYS A 40 16.91 4.92 9.49
C LYS A 40 15.83 5.96 9.14
N ALA A 41 15.62 6.21 7.85
CA ALA A 41 14.75 7.29 7.37
C ALA A 41 13.38 6.80 6.87
N GLY A 42 13.11 5.51 6.93
CA GLY A 42 11.84 4.92 6.47
C GLY A 42 10.83 4.72 7.59
N LEU A 43 9.58 4.43 7.21
CA LEU A 43 8.49 4.13 8.16
C LEU A 43 8.68 2.77 8.86
N GLU A 44 9.61 1.94 8.39
CA GLU A 44 9.92 0.64 8.98
C GLU A 44 10.33 0.75 10.46
N THR A 45 11.03 1.83 10.84
CA THR A 45 11.41 2.05 12.25
C THR A 45 10.22 2.19 13.19
N THR A 46 9.10 2.67 12.69
CA THR A 46 7.86 2.83 13.47
C THR A 46 6.96 1.61 13.30
N LEU A 47 6.66 1.23 12.05
CA LEU A 47 5.63 0.21 11.77
C LEU A 47 6.09 -1.21 12.12
N VAL A 48 7.35 -1.56 11.84
CA VAL A 48 7.89 -2.89 12.16
C VAL A 48 8.05 -3.06 13.67
N SER A 49 8.59 -2.04 14.35
CA SER A 49 8.74 -2.06 15.80
C SER A 49 7.39 -2.13 16.53
N ALA A 50 6.39 -1.36 16.05
CA ALA A 50 5.02 -1.41 16.59
C ALA A 50 4.35 -2.78 16.37
N ALA A 51 4.74 -3.50 15.31
CA ALA A 51 4.26 -4.85 15.04
C ALA A 51 5.00 -5.95 15.82
N GLY A 52 6.02 -5.60 16.63
CA GLY A 52 6.78 -6.55 17.48
C GLY A 52 7.84 -7.36 16.74
N PHE A 53 8.18 -7.04 15.49
CA PHE A 53 9.22 -7.72 14.75
C PHE A 53 10.60 -7.10 14.93
N ALA A 54 11.65 -7.94 14.88
CA ALA A 54 13.03 -7.48 14.87
C ALA A 54 13.35 -6.68 13.60
N LEU A 55 14.12 -5.59 13.75
CA LEU A 55 14.52 -4.72 12.64
C LEU A 55 16.04 -4.57 12.61
N THR A 56 16.64 -4.88 11.44
CA THR A 56 18.04 -4.63 11.16
C THR A 56 18.16 -3.49 10.14
N LEU A 57 18.91 -2.45 10.49
CA LEU A 57 19.08 -1.28 9.65
C LEU A 57 20.27 -1.44 8.68
N ILE A 58 20.02 -1.15 7.40
CA ILE A 58 21.05 -1.08 6.36
C ILE A 58 21.11 0.33 5.76
N PRO A 59 22.21 0.73 5.09
CA PRO A 59 22.28 2.02 4.44
C PRO A 59 21.24 2.17 3.35
N LYS A 60 20.60 3.33 3.30
CA LYS A 60 19.68 3.68 2.21
C LYS A 60 20.45 3.88 0.92
N VAL A 61 20.12 3.13 -0.13
CA VAL A 61 20.61 3.36 -1.47
C VAL A 61 19.58 4.19 -2.24
N SER A 62 19.92 5.44 -2.50
CA SER A 62 19.05 6.34 -3.28
C SER A 62 19.62 6.47 -4.69
N VAL A 63 18.86 6.04 -5.69
CA VAL A 63 19.20 6.26 -7.10
C VAL A 63 18.76 7.67 -7.48
N PRO A 64 19.67 8.59 -7.82
CA PRO A 64 19.32 9.93 -8.25
C PRO A 64 18.45 9.89 -9.51
N ARG A 65 17.38 10.67 -9.54
CA ARG A 65 16.47 10.75 -10.71
C ARG A 65 17.01 11.63 -11.82
N ARG A 66 18.02 12.46 -11.54
CA ARG A 66 18.73 13.31 -12.49
C ARG A 66 20.21 13.01 -12.42
N ILE A 67 20.92 13.25 -13.53
CA ILE A 67 22.38 13.16 -13.57
C ILE A 67 22.94 14.16 -12.55
N SER A 68 23.67 13.67 -11.57
CA SER A 68 24.27 14.46 -10.49
C SER A 68 25.57 13.80 -10.02
N PRO A 69 26.51 14.54 -9.40
CA PRO A 69 27.74 13.97 -8.84
C PRO A 69 27.51 12.80 -7.88
N GLN A 70 26.32 12.70 -7.28
CA GLN A 70 25.94 11.59 -6.40
C GLN A 70 25.89 10.23 -7.13
N LEU A 71 25.75 10.20 -8.47
CA LEU A 71 25.85 8.98 -9.26
C LEU A 71 27.21 8.32 -9.15
N LEU A 72 28.29 9.09 -8.97
CA LEU A 72 29.66 8.56 -8.80
C LEU A 72 29.80 7.80 -7.47
N LEU A 73 29.03 8.16 -6.44
CA LEU A 73 29.04 7.51 -5.12
C LEU A 73 28.06 6.33 -5.05
N LEU A 74 27.18 6.17 -6.05
CA LEU A 74 26.18 5.11 -6.07
C LEU A 74 26.79 3.70 -5.99
N PRO A 75 27.87 3.33 -6.73
CA PRO A 75 28.47 2.01 -6.63
C PRO A 75 28.97 1.70 -5.20
N PHE A 76 29.63 2.66 -4.56
CA PHE A 76 30.16 2.49 -3.20
C PHE A 76 29.02 2.34 -2.16
N SER A 77 27.96 3.16 -2.27
CA SER A 77 26.80 3.05 -1.39
C SER A 77 26.06 1.73 -1.58
N LEU A 78 25.94 1.26 -2.80
CA LEU A 78 25.33 -0.03 -3.14
C LEU A 78 26.17 -1.19 -2.60
N LEU A 79 27.49 -1.20 -2.82
CA LEU A 79 28.40 -2.24 -2.30
C LEU A 79 28.34 -2.31 -0.77
N ARG A 80 28.31 -1.14 -0.09
CA ARG A 80 28.18 -1.08 1.37
C ARG A 80 26.84 -1.65 1.84
N ALA A 81 25.75 -1.32 1.14
CA ALA A 81 24.41 -1.84 1.47
C ALA A 81 24.33 -3.35 1.23
N ILE A 82 24.89 -3.87 0.12
CA ILE A 82 24.99 -5.32 -0.15
C ILE A 82 25.79 -6.03 0.93
N SER A 83 26.98 -5.52 1.28
CA SER A 83 27.83 -6.10 2.34
C SER A 83 27.11 -6.18 3.69
N GLN A 84 26.37 -5.13 4.07
CA GLN A 84 25.56 -5.15 5.31
C GLN A 84 24.37 -6.09 5.20
N SER A 85 23.70 -6.16 4.04
CA SER A 85 22.63 -7.12 3.79
C SER A 85 23.15 -8.56 3.86
N MET A 86 24.34 -8.87 3.32
CA MET A 86 24.97 -10.21 3.44
C MET A 86 25.20 -10.60 4.90
N LYS A 87 25.64 -9.65 5.76
CA LYS A 87 25.80 -9.91 7.19
C LYS A 87 24.46 -10.22 7.86
N ALA A 88 23.40 -9.46 7.52
CA ALA A 88 22.07 -9.67 8.05
C ALA A 88 21.41 -10.98 7.60
N ILE A 89 21.68 -11.39 6.35
CA ILE A 89 21.15 -12.61 5.72
C ILE A 89 21.94 -13.86 6.14
N LYS A 90 23.15 -13.70 6.69
CA LYS A 90 24.00 -14.87 7.07
C LYS A 90 23.23 -15.83 7.96
N GLY A 91 23.06 -17.09 7.51
CA GLY A 91 22.30 -18.13 8.19
C GLY A 91 20.78 -17.97 8.10
N ALA A 92 20.27 -17.11 7.21
CA ALA A 92 18.86 -17.08 6.87
C ALA A 92 18.52 -18.25 5.92
N ASP A 93 17.34 -18.84 6.11
CA ASP A 93 16.82 -19.91 5.26
C ASP A 93 16.11 -19.34 4.03
N LEU A 94 15.49 -18.16 4.17
CA LEU A 94 14.77 -17.49 3.09
C LEU A 94 14.79 -15.97 3.25
N VAL A 95 14.83 -15.27 2.11
CA VAL A 95 14.57 -13.84 2.02
C VAL A 95 13.26 -13.63 1.28
N ILE A 96 12.41 -12.73 1.75
CA ILE A 96 11.25 -12.25 0.98
C ILE A 96 11.31 -10.73 0.83
N GLY A 97 11.06 -10.22 -0.38
CA GLY A 97 11.10 -8.78 -0.66
C GLY A 97 9.83 -8.25 -1.28
N PHE A 98 9.47 -7.02 -0.85
CA PHE A 98 8.28 -6.31 -1.27
C PHE A 98 8.58 -5.00 -2.03
N GLY A 99 9.83 -4.78 -2.41
CA GLY A 99 10.28 -3.55 -3.06
C GLY A 99 10.77 -2.48 -2.09
N GLY A 100 11.01 -1.29 -2.61
CA GLY A 100 11.60 -0.19 -1.86
C GLY A 100 13.14 -0.22 -1.85
N TYR A 101 13.74 0.71 -1.09
CA TYR A 101 15.20 0.95 -1.10
C TYR A 101 16.02 -0.18 -0.52
N VAL A 102 15.44 -1.04 0.31
CA VAL A 102 16.12 -2.14 1.00
C VAL A 102 16.13 -3.43 0.18
N SER A 103 15.19 -3.58 -0.75
CA SER A 103 14.98 -4.85 -1.45
C SER A 103 16.09 -5.15 -2.47
N ALA A 104 16.56 -4.17 -3.25
CA ALA A 104 17.61 -4.42 -4.22
C ALA A 104 18.92 -4.92 -3.59
N PRO A 105 19.48 -4.27 -2.53
CA PRO A 105 20.63 -4.81 -1.81
C PRO A 105 20.39 -6.19 -1.19
N ALA A 106 19.17 -6.44 -0.66
CA ALA A 106 18.80 -7.73 -0.08
C ALA A 106 18.76 -8.84 -1.12
N TYR A 107 18.19 -8.60 -2.32
CA TYR A 107 18.16 -9.57 -3.41
C TYR A 107 19.54 -9.91 -3.93
N LEU A 108 20.40 -8.90 -4.13
CA LEU A 108 21.79 -9.12 -4.57
C LEU A 108 22.57 -9.87 -3.50
N ALA A 109 22.39 -9.55 -2.22
CA ALA A 109 23.02 -10.29 -1.13
C ALA A 109 22.52 -11.74 -1.07
N ALA A 110 21.23 -12.00 -1.23
CA ALA A 110 20.65 -13.35 -1.25
C ALA A 110 21.19 -14.15 -2.44
N ALA A 111 21.28 -13.56 -3.63
CA ALA A 111 21.84 -14.19 -4.81
C ALA A 111 23.32 -14.56 -4.60
N LEU A 112 24.13 -13.65 -4.05
CA LEU A 112 25.58 -13.89 -3.78
C LEU A 112 25.80 -14.95 -2.70
N THR A 113 24.93 -15.03 -1.70
CA THR A 113 25.00 -16.04 -0.61
C THR A 113 24.28 -17.34 -0.96
N ARG A 114 23.67 -17.43 -2.14
CA ARG A 114 22.83 -18.57 -2.57
C ARG A 114 21.67 -18.86 -1.62
N THR A 115 21.20 -17.85 -0.88
CA THR A 115 20.00 -17.94 -0.05
C THR A 115 18.78 -17.83 -0.96
N PRO A 116 17.83 -18.77 -0.93
CA PRO A 116 16.62 -18.66 -1.73
C PRO A 116 15.83 -17.39 -1.38
N PHE A 117 15.19 -16.78 -2.37
CA PHE A 117 14.40 -15.60 -2.10
C PHE A 117 13.14 -15.48 -2.97
N VAL A 118 12.11 -14.93 -2.37
CA VAL A 118 10.80 -14.65 -2.97
C VAL A 118 10.66 -13.16 -3.20
N ILE A 119 10.01 -12.77 -4.28
CA ILE A 119 9.66 -11.38 -4.59
C ILE A 119 8.16 -11.25 -4.70
N HIS A 120 7.60 -10.23 -4.05
CA HIS A 120 6.24 -9.76 -4.31
C HIS A 120 6.25 -8.34 -4.88
N GLU A 121 5.55 -8.13 -6.01
CA GLU A 121 5.37 -6.81 -6.62
C GLU A 121 3.92 -6.35 -6.50
N ALA A 122 3.74 -5.26 -5.80
CA ALA A 122 2.42 -4.68 -5.53
C ALA A 122 1.85 -3.84 -6.68
N ASN A 123 2.73 -3.17 -7.45
CA ASN A 123 2.29 -2.23 -8.48
C ASN A 123 2.07 -2.90 -9.82
N ALA A 124 1.10 -2.42 -10.58
CA ALA A 124 0.86 -2.86 -11.96
C ALA A 124 2.07 -2.58 -12.88
N ARG A 125 2.87 -1.56 -12.57
CA ARG A 125 4.17 -1.31 -13.21
C ARG A 125 5.31 -1.62 -12.24
N PRO A 126 6.04 -2.72 -12.47
CA PRO A 126 7.05 -3.19 -11.54
C PRO A 126 8.16 -2.19 -11.26
N GLY A 127 8.55 -2.09 -9.97
CA GLY A 127 9.65 -1.27 -9.50
C GLY A 127 11.01 -1.80 -9.92
N LEU A 128 12.01 -0.93 -10.00
CA LEU A 128 13.38 -1.28 -10.43
C LEU A 128 14.01 -2.38 -9.56
N ALA A 129 13.81 -2.32 -8.24
CA ALA A 129 14.35 -3.30 -7.30
C ALA A 129 13.83 -4.71 -7.61
N ASN A 130 12.50 -4.85 -7.78
CA ASN A 130 11.87 -6.13 -8.06
C ASN A 130 12.22 -6.65 -9.47
N ARG A 131 12.30 -5.75 -10.46
CA ARG A 131 12.77 -6.13 -11.81
C ARG A 131 14.18 -6.67 -11.81
N LEU A 132 15.09 -6.04 -11.03
CA LEU A 132 16.47 -6.51 -10.87
C LEU A 132 16.50 -7.87 -10.15
N GLY A 133 15.83 -7.98 -9.01
CA GLY A 133 15.79 -9.21 -8.22
C GLY A 133 15.25 -10.41 -8.99
N ALA A 134 14.21 -10.21 -9.82
CA ALA A 134 13.60 -11.25 -10.63
C ALA A 134 14.50 -11.84 -11.73
N LEU A 135 15.71 -11.29 -11.95
CA LEU A 135 16.73 -11.92 -12.79
C LEU A 135 17.45 -13.08 -12.08
N PHE A 136 17.35 -13.16 -10.75
CA PHE A 136 18.11 -14.09 -9.92
C PHE A 136 17.22 -15.09 -9.15
N THR A 137 15.90 -15.01 -9.28
CA THR A 137 14.96 -15.96 -8.67
C THR A 137 13.81 -16.27 -9.59
N ARG A 138 13.28 -17.50 -9.48
CA ARG A 138 12.03 -17.93 -10.13
C ARG A 138 10.80 -17.76 -9.23
N TYR A 139 11.00 -17.51 -7.96
CA TYR A 139 9.93 -17.41 -6.95
C TYR A 139 9.42 -15.99 -6.89
N THR A 140 8.54 -15.66 -7.83
CA THR A 140 8.01 -14.30 -7.99
C THR A 140 6.48 -14.29 -7.96
N ALA A 141 5.93 -13.35 -7.22
CA ALA A 141 4.50 -13.09 -7.07
C ALA A 141 4.18 -11.64 -7.46
N VAL A 142 3.00 -11.41 -7.99
CA VAL A 142 2.53 -10.09 -8.42
C VAL A 142 1.09 -9.85 -8.00
N ALA A 143 0.74 -8.60 -7.67
CA ALA A 143 -0.63 -8.21 -7.38
C ALA A 143 -1.45 -7.99 -8.67
N HIS A 144 -0.80 -7.63 -9.77
CA HIS A 144 -1.41 -7.37 -11.07
C HIS A 144 -0.70 -8.15 -12.17
N PRO A 145 -1.39 -8.61 -13.24
CA PRO A 145 -0.75 -9.24 -14.37
C PRO A 145 0.34 -8.36 -15.00
N VAL A 146 1.53 -8.90 -15.19
CA VAL A 146 2.66 -8.21 -15.81
C VAL A 146 2.87 -8.74 -17.22
N MET A 147 2.72 -7.88 -18.21
CA MET A 147 2.71 -8.28 -19.64
C MET A 147 4.10 -8.55 -20.23
N GLY A 148 5.19 -8.15 -19.53
CA GLY A 148 6.55 -8.32 -20.07
C GLY A 148 7.66 -8.24 -19.03
N GLY A 149 8.91 -8.49 -19.45
CA GLY A 149 10.10 -8.45 -18.61
C GLY A 149 10.23 -9.63 -17.66
N SER A 150 11.12 -9.50 -16.66
CA SER A 150 11.50 -10.58 -15.74
C SER A 150 10.36 -11.10 -14.85
N LEU A 151 9.29 -10.34 -14.68
CA LEU A 151 8.12 -10.71 -13.86
C LEU A 151 6.94 -11.24 -14.67
N LYS A 152 7.08 -11.45 -16.00
CA LYS A 152 5.96 -11.93 -16.86
C LYS A 152 5.39 -13.29 -16.43
N LYS A 153 6.23 -14.17 -15.88
CA LYS A 153 5.84 -15.53 -15.45
C LYS A 153 5.56 -15.63 -13.94
N SER A 154 5.38 -14.51 -13.26
CA SER A 154 5.11 -14.49 -11.82
C SER A 154 3.73 -15.07 -11.50
N LEU A 155 3.60 -15.64 -10.31
CA LEU A 155 2.33 -16.08 -9.76
C LEU A 155 1.44 -14.85 -9.47
N LEU A 156 0.24 -14.83 -10.00
CA LEU A 156 -0.77 -13.81 -9.66
C LEU A 156 -1.39 -14.16 -8.30
N THR A 157 -0.98 -13.44 -7.27
CA THR A 157 -1.44 -13.67 -5.89
C THR A 157 -2.48 -12.68 -5.43
N GLY A 158 -2.53 -11.48 -6.00
CA GLY A 158 -3.12 -10.31 -5.38
C GLY A 158 -2.13 -9.64 -4.41
N LEU A 159 -2.60 -8.63 -3.68
CA LEU A 159 -1.83 -7.84 -2.74
C LEU A 159 -2.19 -8.22 -1.29
N PRO A 160 -1.21 -8.63 -0.45
CA PRO A 160 -1.46 -8.91 0.96
C PRO A 160 -2.04 -7.71 1.69
N LEU A 161 -3.22 -7.88 2.27
CA LEU A 161 -3.94 -6.86 3.02
C LEU A 161 -3.85 -7.10 4.52
N LYS A 162 -4.15 -6.06 5.30
CA LYS A 162 -4.33 -6.17 6.75
C LYS A 162 -5.55 -7.04 7.07
N GLU A 163 -5.48 -7.78 8.16
CA GLU A 163 -6.56 -8.65 8.63
C GLU A 163 -7.89 -7.91 8.85
N ASN A 164 -7.84 -6.66 9.34
CA ASN A 164 -9.05 -5.87 9.53
C ASN A 164 -9.76 -5.51 8.22
N ILE A 165 -9.06 -5.44 7.08
CA ILE A 165 -9.69 -5.28 5.76
C ILE A 165 -10.44 -6.55 5.35
N ALA A 166 -9.88 -7.73 5.60
CA ALA A 166 -10.56 -9.00 5.34
C ALA A 166 -11.82 -9.15 6.20
N SER A 167 -11.73 -8.85 7.50
CA SER A 167 -12.89 -8.85 8.42
C SER A 167 -13.96 -7.83 8.03
N ALA A 168 -13.55 -6.65 7.55
CA ALA A 168 -14.47 -5.63 7.04
C ALA A 168 -15.15 -6.10 5.75
N HIS A 169 -14.43 -6.77 4.85
CA HIS A 169 -15.01 -7.38 3.66
C HIS A 169 -16.08 -8.41 4.02
N GLU A 170 -15.81 -9.33 4.93
CA GLU A 170 -16.79 -10.32 5.39
C GLU A 170 -18.05 -9.66 5.98
N SER A 171 -17.88 -8.62 6.79
CA SER A 171 -19.00 -7.85 7.37
C SER A 171 -19.83 -7.17 6.28
N ALA A 172 -19.16 -6.57 5.30
CA ALA A 172 -19.81 -5.93 4.16
C ALA A 172 -20.55 -6.92 3.26
N GLN A 173 -20.01 -8.15 3.07
CA GLN A 173 -20.66 -9.19 2.29
C GLN A 173 -21.93 -9.73 2.95
N ARG A 174 -21.99 -9.76 4.28
CA ARG A 174 -23.19 -10.20 5.03
C ARG A 174 -24.32 -9.18 4.94
N ASP A 175 -24.03 -7.92 5.26
CA ASP A 175 -24.97 -6.80 5.19
C ASP A 175 -24.17 -5.48 5.05
N TRP A 176 -23.99 -5.08 3.82
CA TRP A 176 -23.29 -3.83 3.48
C TRP A 176 -23.91 -2.60 4.15
N ARG A 177 -25.25 -2.50 4.16
CA ARG A 177 -25.94 -1.33 4.72
C ARG A 177 -25.69 -1.20 6.22
N SER A 178 -25.87 -2.28 6.96
CA SER A 178 -25.60 -2.33 8.40
C SER A 178 -24.13 -2.08 8.72
N ALA A 179 -23.19 -2.68 7.97
CA ALA A 179 -21.76 -2.46 8.14
C ALA A 179 -21.39 -0.98 7.98
N ARG A 180 -21.93 -0.31 6.95
CA ARG A 180 -21.70 1.11 6.70
C ARG A 180 -22.25 1.99 7.81
N LEU A 181 -23.49 1.78 8.25
CA LEU A 181 -24.09 2.55 9.33
C LEU A 181 -23.32 2.37 10.65
N ALA A 182 -22.93 1.14 10.96
CA ALA A 182 -22.10 0.85 12.13
C ALA A 182 -20.74 1.56 12.06
N ALA A 183 -20.11 1.59 10.89
CA ALA A 183 -18.83 2.27 10.68
C ALA A 183 -18.97 3.80 10.85
N LYS A 184 -20.03 4.41 10.32
CA LYS A 184 -20.31 5.85 10.53
C LYS A 184 -20.51 6.18 12.00
N ARG A 185 -21.29 5.38 12.74
CA ARG A 185 -21.46 5.52 14.19
C ARG A 185 -20.16 5.41 14.94
N ALA A 186 -19.35 4.39 14.64
CA ALA A 186 -18.06 4.19 15.28
C ALA A 186 -17.10 5.38 15.07
N LEU A 187 -17.21 6.05 13.93
CA LEU A 187 -16.48 7.28 13.65
C LEU A 187 -17.19 8.54 14.21
N GLY A 188 -18.38 8.44 14.80
CA GLY A 188 -19.13 9.57 15.33
C GLY A 188 -19.66 10.52 14.26
N PHE A 189 -20.00 10.02 13.08
CA PHE A 189 -20.66 10.76 12.01
C PHE A 189 -22.15 10.43 11.93
N ASP A 190 -22.93 11.37 11.40
CA ASP A 190 -24.34 11.14 11.07
C ASP A 190 -24.46 9.98 10.05
N GLU A 191 -25.31 9.01 10.39
CA GLU A 191 -25.53 7.82 9.57
C GLU A 191 -26.22 8.14 8.24
N GLN A 192 -27.05 9.19 8.19
CA GLN A 192 -27.85 9.56 7.03
C GLN A 192 -27.09 10.48 6.06
N ALA A 193 -26.21 11.33 6.58
CA ALA A 193 -25.42 12.22 5.75
C ALA A 193 -24.32 11.46 4.97
N PRO A 194 -24.08 11.80 3.69
CA PRO A 194 -22.96 11.23 2.94
C PRO A 194 -21.63 11.55 3.60
N LEU A 195 -20.70 10.57 3.64
CA LEU A 195 -19.34 10.74 4.15
C LEU A 195 -18.33 10.68 3.00
N VAL A 196 -17.56 11.74 2.86
CA VAL A 196 -16.41 11.80 1.94
C VAL A 196 -15.14 11.53 2.73
N PHE A 197 -14.45 10.43 2.41
CA PHE A 197 -13.19 10.06 3.02
C PHE A 197 -12.02 10.49 2.12
N ILE A 198 -11.15 11.37 2.64
CA ILE A 198 -10.08 12.02 1.88
C ILE A 198 -8.73 11.73 2.52
N PHE A 199 -7.74 11.28 1.73
CA PHE A 199 -6.37 11.08 2.21
C PHE A 199 -5.34 11.01 1.08
N GLY A 200 -4.12 11.41 1.38
CA GLY A 200 -2.99 11.40 0.43
C GLY A 200 -2.07 10.19 0.54
N GLY A 201 -2.44 9.17 1.32
CA GLY A 201 -1.56 8.08 1.76
C GLY A 201 -0.89 8.37 3.10
N SER A 202 -0.02 7.47 3.60
CA SER A 202 0.58 7.55 4.95
C SER A 202 1.40 8.82 5.23
N GLN A 203 1.98 9.43 4.19
CA GLN A 203 2.73 10.68 4.30
C GLN A 203 1.88 11.94 4.10
N GLY A 204 0.62 11.75 3.69
CA GLY A 204 -0.25 12.83 3.24
C GLY A 204 0.04 13.31 1.82
N SER A 205 -0.72 14.31 1.38
CA SER A 205 -0.55 14.96 0.08
C SER A 205 -0.84 16.46 0.20
N VAL A 206 0.21 17.27 0.17
CA VAL A 206 0.07 18.74 0.24
C VAL A 206 -0.93 19.24 -0.80
N ALA A 207 -0.85 18.78 -2.05
CA ALA A 207 -1.73 19.22 -3.12
C ALA A 207 -3.21 18.87 -2.87
N ILE A 208 -3.52 17.68 -2.34
CA ILE A 208 -4.90 17.30 -1.98
C ILE A 208 -5.36 18.13 -0.79
N ASN A 209 -4.51 18.24 0.26
CA ASN A 209 -4.84 18.97 1.47
C ASN A 209 -5.16 20.45 1.19
N GLU A 210 -4.38 21.12 0.33
CA GLU A 210 -4.62 22.51 -0.06
C GLU A 210 -5.94 22.72 -0.79
N VAL A 211 -6.30 21.81 -1.70
CA VAL A 211 -7.58 21.86 -2.41
C VAL A 211 -8.73 21.71 -1.43
N ILE A 212 -8.65 20.72 -0.53
CA ILE A 212 -9.70 20.47 0.47
C ILE A 212 -9.83 21.64 1.44
N ALA A 213 -8.72 22.22 1.90
CA ALA A 213 -8.75 23.39 2.77
C ALA A 213 -9.51 24.57 2.16
N ARG A 214 -9.38 24.80 0.83
CA ARG A 214 -10.09 25.86 0.11
C ARG A 214 -11.55 25.53 -0.22
N SER A 215 -11.92 24.24 -0.23
CA SER A 215 -13.27 23.79 -0.63
C SER A 215 -14.15 23.45 0.56
N GLN A 216 -13.68 23.44 1.80
CA GLN A 216 -14.41 23.00 2.99
C GLN A 216 -15.82 23.58 3.09
N GLN A 217 -15.96 24.91 3.00
CA GLN A 217 -17.25 25.59 3.10
C GLN A 217 -18.20 25.18 1.98
N ALA A 218 -17.70 25.11 0.74
CA ALA A 218 -18.51 24.71 -0.42
C ALA A 218 -18.94 23.25 -0.37
N LEU A 219 -18.12 22.37 0.24
CA LEU A 219 -18.48 20.95 0.45
C LEU A 219 -19.48 20.81 1.61
N ALA A 220 -19.27 21.51 2.72
CA ALA A 220 -20.17 21.49 3.86
C ALA A 220 -21.59 21.98 3.49
N SER A 221 -21.71 23.00 2.63
CA SER A 221 -23.01 23.51 2.15
C SER A 221 -23.79 22.49 1.30
N GLN A 222 -23.15 21.42 0.81
CA GLN A 222 -23.79 20.31 0.11
C GLN A 222 -24.28 19.18 1.06
N GLY A 223 -24.22 19.39 2.38
CA GLY A 223 -24.73 18.45 3.38
C GLY A 223 -23.91 17.17 3.53
N VAL A 224 -22.60 17.21 3.24
CA VAL A 224 -21.72 16.06 3.39
C VAL A 224 -20.85 16.17 4.62
N ASN A 225 -20.54 15.03 5.24
CA ASN A 225 -19.49 14.91 6.22
C ASN A 225 -18.15 14.60 5.54
N ILE A 226 -17.04 15.07 6.13
CA ILE A 226 -15.69 14.86 5.61
C ILE A 226 -14.82 14.27 6.71
N LEU A 227 -14.20 13.12 6.42
CA LEU A 227 -13.08 12.59 7.19
C LEU A 227 -11.80 12.81 6.37
N HIS A 228 -10.85 13.59 6.90
CA HIS A 228 -9.63 13.97 6.18
C HIS A 228 -8.36 13.50 6.91
N GLY A 229 -7.70 12.49 6.37
CA GLY A 229 -6.36 12.07 6.76
C GLY A 229 -5.28 12.94 6.11
N VAL A 230 -4.84 13.99 6.79
CA VAL A 230 -3.91 14.98 6.21
C VAL A 230 -2.48 14.47 6.07
N GLY A 231 -2.10 13.43 6.84
CA GLY A 231 -0.74 12.89 6.88
C GLY A 231 0.11 13.49 7.99
N ALA A 232 1.02 12.68 8.54
CA ALA A 232 1.80 13.01 9.75
C ALA A 232 2.71 14.25 9.63
N ARG A 233 2.99 14.71 8.40
CA ARG A 233 3.88 15.86 8.15
C ARG A 233 3.12 17.15 7.82
N SER A 234 1.81 17.10 7.74
CA SER A 234 0.98 18.27 7.43
C SER A 234 0.48 18.93 8.68
N ALA A 235 0.29 20.25 8.64
CA ALA A 235 -0.44 20.94 9.68
C ALA A 235 -1.88 20.38 9.77
N LEU A 236 -2.35 20.19 11.00
CA LEU A 236 -3.71 19.69 11.24
C LEU A 236 -4.70 20.87 11.16
N PRO A 237 -5.63 20.87 10.19
CA PRO A 237 -6.69 21.88 10.14
C PRO A 237 -7.63 21.74 11.33
N GLU A 238 -8.27 22.84 11.72
CA GLU A 238 -9.32 22.83 12.72
C GLU A 238 -10.51 22.00 12.24
N SER A 239 -11.02 21.14 13.14
CA SER A 239 -12.20 20.32 12.88
C SER A 239 -13.46 21.05 13.31
N HIS A 240 -14.57 20.80 12.62
CA HIS A 240 -15.91 21.31 12.95
C HIS A 240 -16.95 20.22 12.66
N ASP A 241 -18.24 20.47 12.91
CA ASP A 241 -19.31 19.45 12.93
C ASP A 241 -19.32 18.51 11.70
N SER A 242 -19.15 19.05 10.49
CA SER A 242 -19.16 18.28 9.24
C SER A 242 -17.76 17.95 8.69
N TYR A 243 -16.68 18.43 9.34
CA TYR A 243 -15.30 18.23 8.89
C TYR A 243 -14.40 17.78 10.03
N ARG A 244 -13.87 16.59 9.93
CA ARG A 244 -12.89 16.05 10.87
C ARG A 244 -11.56 15.80 10.17
N ALA A 245 -10.52 16.51 10.61
CA ALA A 245 -9.13 16.30 10.18
C ALA A 245 -8.38 15.48 11.22
N VAL A 246 -7.54 14.55 10.76
CA VAL A 246 -6.61 13.77 11.60
C VAL A 246 -5.28 13.60 10.90
N ASN A 247 -4.19 13.54 11.67
CA ASN A 247 -2.86 13.33 11.09
C ASN A 247 -2.71 11.93 10.49
N TYR A 248 -3.36 10.93 11.09
CA TYR A 248 -3.27 9.55 10.66
C TYR A 248 -4.58 8.79 10.95
N ILE A 249 -5.02 8.01 9.98
CA ILE A 249 -6.16 7.10 10.12
C ILE A 249 -5.64 5.75 10.62
N SER A 250 -5.89 5.44 11.88
CA SER A 250 -5.46 4.17 12.49
C SER A 250 -6.29 2.98 11.98
N ASP A 251 -7.60 3.19 11.82
CA ASP A 251 -8.54 2.18 11.32
C ASP A 251 -9.05 2.55 9.92
N MET A 252 -8.27 2.18 8.92
CA MET A 252 -8.62 2.37 7.51
C MET A 252 -9.85 1.55 7.12
N ALA A 253 -10.04 0.36 7.68
CA ALA A 253 -11.17 -0.51 7.35
C ALA A 253 -12.50 0.16 7.70
N THR A 254 -12.64 0.68 8.92
CA THR A 254 -13.82 1.43 9.34
C THR A 254 -14.01 2.70 8.51
N ALA A 255 -12.94 3.43 8.19
CA ALA A 255 -13.03 4.63 7.34
C ALA A 255 -13.53 4.30 5.91
N TYR A 256 -13.04 3.23 5.31
CA TYR A 256 -13.52 2.76 4.00
C TYR A 256 -14.98 2.30 4.03
N LEU A 257 -15.37 1.53 5.06
CA LEU A 257 -16.77 1.08 5.20
C LEU A 257 -17.73 2.26 5.35
N ALA A 258 -17.36 3.27 6.15
CA ALA A 258 -18.17 4.45 6.38
C ALA A 258 -18.32 5.36 5.16
N ALA A 259 -17.32 5.34 4.26
CA ALA A 259 -17.23 6.27 3.14
C ALA A 259 -18.31 6.05 2.07
N ASP A 260 -18.98 7.12 1.66
CA ASP A 260 -19.81 7.17 0.47
C ASP A 260 -18.98 7.52 -0.77
N LEU A 261 -17.92 8.30 -0.62
CA LEU A 261 -16.97 8.63 -1.67
C LEU A 261 -15.57 8.65 -1.05
N ILE A 262 -14.61 8.08 -1.76
CA ILE A 262 -13.20 8.13 -1.39
C ILE A 262 -12.47 9.08 -2.37
N ILE A 263 -11.64 9.99 -1.85
CA ILE A 263 -10.74 10.82 -2.64
C ILE A 263 -9.31 10.55 -2.16
N ALA A 264 -8.48 9.94 -3.01
CA ALA A 264 -7.16 9.50 -2.57
C ALA A 264 -6.12 9.44 -3.70
N ARG A 265 -4.85 9.19 -3.34
CA ARG A 265 -3.84 8.72 -4.29
C ARG A 265 -4.13 7.26 -4.67
N SER A 266 -3.79 6.88 -5.91
CA SER A 266 -3.95 5.51 -6.41
C SER A 266 -2.70 4.64 -6.17
N GLY A 267 -2.23 4.60 -4.91
CA GLY A 267 -1.22 3.64 -4.48
C GLY A 267 -1.76 2.20 -4.55
N ALA A 268 -0.90 1.21 -4.77
CA ALA A 268 -1.32 -0.18 -4.94
C ALA A 268 -2.17 -0.70 -3.77
N VAL A 269 -1.75 -0.44 -2.53
CA VAL A 269 -2.50 -0.85 -1.32
C VAL A 269 -3.88 -0.18 -1.29
N THR A 270 -3.96 1.14 -1.53
CA THR A 270 -5.23 1.86 -1.55
C THR A 270 -6.19 1.30 -2.62
N CYS A 271 -5.68 1.04 -3.83
CA CYS A 271 -6.49 0.44 -4.90
C CYS A 271 -6.99 -0.96 -4.52
N ALA A 272 -6.14 -1.79 -3.91
CA ALA A 272 -6.51 -3.12 -3.46
C ALA A 272 -7.57 -3.09 -2.35
N GLU A 273 -7.40 -2.22 -1.33
CA GLU A 273 -8.36 -2.05 -0.23
C GLU A 273 -9.72 -1.54 -0.73
N VAL A 274 -9.72 -0.53 -1.62
CA VAL A 274 -10.94 -0.01 -2.28
C VAL A 274 -11.64 -1.10 -3.09
N ASN A 275 -10.87 -1.90 -3.84
CA ASN A 275 -11.39 -3.01 -4.64
C ASN A 275 -11.97 -4.12 -3.77
N THR A 276 -11.26 -4.52 -2.72
CA THR A 276 -11.68 -5.58 -1.80
C THR A 276 -12.97 -5.22 -1.08
N LEU A 277 -13.10 -3.96 -0.65
CA LEU A 277 -14.30 -3.49 0.06
C LEU A 277 -15.42 -3.02 -0.87
N GLY A 278 -15.26 -3.13 -2.19
CA GLY A 278 -16.28 -2.72 -3.14
C GLY A 278 -16.62 -1.22 -3.06
N ARG A 279 -15.62 -0.37 -2.81
CA ARG A 279 -15.83 1.09 -2.68
C ARG A 279 -15.64 1.81 -4.00
N TYR A 280 -16.22 3.00 -4.08
CA TYR A 280 -16.01 3.93 -5.18
C TYR A 280 -14.99 5.01 -4.81
N ALA A 281 -14.08 5.32 -5.74
CA ALA A 281 -13.04 6.31 -5.50
C ALA A 281 -12.84 7.27 -6.66
N LEU A 282 -12.59 8.54 -6.34
CA LEU A 282 -11.91 9.49 -7.20
C LEU A 282 -10.41 9.43 -6.86
N PHE A 283 -9.63 8.92 -7.78
CA PHE A 283 -8.18 8.90 -7.62
C PHE A 283 -7.49 10.11 -8.22
N ILE A 284 -6.59 10.69 -7.45
CA ILE A 284 -5.70 11.79 -7.85
C ILE A 284 -4.27 11.25 -7.88
N PRO A 285 -3.80 10.64 -8.99
CA PRO A 285 -2.48 10.01 -9.05
C PRO A 285 -1.36 10.99 -8.76
N LEU A 286 -0.30 10.50 -8.13
CA LEU A 286 0.91 11.27 -7.94
C LEU A 286 1.57 11.54 -9.31
N PRO A 287 1.83 12.80 -9.70
CA PRO A 287 2.32 13.12 -11.05
C PRO A 287 3.81 12.80 -11.28
N ILE A 288 4.48 12.22 -10.26
CA ILE A 288 5.89 11.83 -10.29
C ILE A 288 6.03 10.33 -10.12
N GLY A 289 7.15 9.77 -10.56
CA GLY A 289 7.39 8.32 -10.53
C GLY A 289 7.45 7.75 -11.94
N ASN A 290 7.13 6.49 -12.09
CA ASN A 290 7.09 5.79 -13.38
C ASN A 290 5.67 5.63 -13.94
N GLY A 291 4.68 6.35 -13.37
CA GLY A 291 3.28 6.31 -13.79
C GLY A 291 2.50 5.10 -13.27
N GLU A 292 3.03 4.36 -12.29
CA GLU A 292 2.40 3.17 -11.71
C GLU A 292 1.02 3.46 -11.15
N GLN A 293 0.81 4.65 -10.56
CA GLN A 293 -0.47 4.99 -9.94
C GLN A 293 -1.64 5.06 -10.92
N ASN A 294 -1.40 5.50 -12.15
CA ASN A 294 -2.44 5.46 -13.19
C ASN A 294 -2.84 4.02 -13.55
N LEU A 295 -1.88 3.10 -13.54
CA LEU A 295 -2.10 1.71 -13.89
C LEU A 295 -2.72 0.90 -12.74
N ASN A 296 -2.39 1.21 -11.49
CA ASN A 296 -2.95 0.54 -10.32
C ASN A 296 -4.48 0.67 -10.25
N ALA A 297 -5.03 1.81 -10.68
CA ALA A 297 -6.47 2.05 -10.69
C ALA A 297 -7.21 1.48 -11.91
N ALA A 298 -6.51 0.97 -12.93
CA ALA A 298 -7.10 0.60 -14.22
C ALA A 298 -8.24 -0.43 -14.08
N SER A 299 -8.07 -1.44 -13.24
CA SER A 299 -9.10 -2.46 -12.98
C SER A 299 -10.37 -1.87 -12.34
N LEU A 300 -10.22 -0.97 -11.35
CA LEU A 300 -11.34 -0.30 -10.70
C LEU A 300 -12.10 0.60 -11.68
N ILE A 301 -11.38 1.29 -12.57
CA ILE A 301 -12.00 2.14 -13.62
C ILE A 301 -12.80 1.28 -14.59
N SER A 302 -12.23 0.18 -15.07
CA SER A 302 -12.93 -0.72 -16.01
C SER A 302 -14.19 -1.36 -15.43
N GLN A 303 -14.25 -1.48 -14.09
CA GLN A 303 -15.40 -1.98 -13.35
C GLN A 303 -16.41 -0.87 -12.97
N GLY A 304 -16.18 0.39 -13.35
CA GLY A 304 -17.04 1.52 -12.97
C GLY A 304 -16.95 1.92 -11.49
N ARG A 305 -15.89 1.50 -10.79
CA ARG A 305 -15.69 1.76 -9.34
C ARG A 305 -14.73 2.89 -9.05
N ALA A 306 -14.11 3.47 -10.04
CA ALA A 306 -13.24 4.61 -9.85
C ALA A 306 -13.22 5.55 -11.04
N GLU A 307 -12.85 6.79 -10.77
CA GLU A 307 -12.43 7.79 -11.74
C GLU A 307 -11.00 8.23 -11.42
N ILE A 308 -10.25 8.61 -12.45
CA ILE A 308 -8.95 9.28 -12.31
C ILE A 308 -9.09 10.73 -12.73
N LEU A 309 -8.54 11.63 -11.91
CA LEU A 309 -8.38 13.03 -12.25
C LEU A 309 -6.91 13.44 -12.11
N PRO A 310 -6.28 13.98 -13.15
CA PRO A 310 -4.93 14.52 -13.02
C PRO A 310 -4.84 15.59 -11.93
N GLN A 311 -3.78 15.57 -11.12
CA GLN A 311 -3.61 16.49 -9.99
C GLN A 311 -3.79 17.97 -10.39
N ALA A 312 -3.31 18.37 -11.56
CA ALA A 312 -3.44 19.75 -12.04
C ALA A 312 -4.89 20.19 -12.29
N GLN A 313 -5.81 19.25 -12.49
CA GLN A 313 -7.24 19.51 -12.69
C GLN A 313 -8.05 19.45 -11.38
N PHE A 314 -7.47 18.90 -10.31
CA PHE A 314 -8.12 18.82 -9.00
C PHE A 314 -8.02 20.18 -8.30
N THR A 315 -9.05 21.00 -8.41
CA THR A 315 -9.18 22.33 -7.78
C THR A 315 -10.39 22.39 -6.85
N ALA A 316 -10.44 23.43 -6.01
CA ALA A 316 -11.57 23.64 -5.10
C ALA A 316 -12.90 23.83 -5.87
N GLU A 317 -12.88 24.56 -6.98
CA GLU A 317 -14.02 24.77 -7.85
C GLU A 317 -14.46 23.48 -8.51
N TRP A 318 -13.48 22.67 -8.98
CA TRP A 318 -13.78 21.40 -9.63
C TRP A 318 -14.48 20.44 -8.67
N ILE A 319 -13.96 20.24 -7.46
CA ILE A 319 -14.58 19.29 -6.52
C ILE A 319 -15.96 19.79 -6.05
N ALA A 320 -16.12 21.09 -5.79
CA ALA A 320 -17.40 21.67 -5.41
C ALA A 320 -18.47 21.47 -6.51
N ALA A 321 -18.10 21.64 -7.77
CA ALA A 321 -19.00 21.46 -8.92
C ALA A 321 -19.31 19.99 -9.24
N ASN A 322 -18.41 19.04 -8.86
CA ASN A 322 -18.55 17.64 -9.23
C ASN A 322 -18.97 16.71 -8.08
N LEU A 323 -19.03 17.18 -6.84
CA LEU A 323 -19.29 16.33 -5.66
C LEU A 323 -20.59 15.54 -5.79
N SER A 324 -21.72 16.21 -6.10
CA SER A 324 -23.00 15.54 -6.27
C SER A 324 -23.01 14.48 -7.36
N ARG A 325 -22.33 14.74 -8.50
CA ARG A 325 -22.13 13.74 -9.57
C ARG A 325 -21.33 12.54 -9.10
N LEU A 326 -20.24 12.76 -8.34
CA LEU A 326 -19.39 11.69 -7.81
C LEU A 326 -20.15 10.84 -6.78
N LEU A 327 -20.94 11.44 -5.90
CA LEU A 327 -21.78 10.72 -4.95
C LEU A 327 -22.86 9.89 -5.65
N ALA A 328 -23.50 10.42 -6.69
CA ALA A 328 -24.46 9.67 -7.49
C ALA A 328 -23.80 8.47 -8.19
N ARG A 329 -22.60 8.64 -8.74
CA ARG A 329 -21.81 7.53 -9.33
C ARG A 329 -21.42 6.49 -8.30
N SER A 330 -20.99 6.93 -7.12
CA SER A 330 -20.68 6.01 -6.02
C SER A 330 -21.89 5.18 -5.61
N SER A 331 -23.05 5.79 -5.50
CA SER A 331 -24.31 5.08 -5.17
C SER A 331 -24.73 4.06 -6.23
N ALA A 332 -24.39 4.32 -7.50
CA ALA A 332 -24.71 3.42 -8.61
C ALA A 332 -23.63 2.34 -8.85
N ALA A 333 -22.46 2.48 -8.24
CA ALA A 333 -21.34 1.55 -8.44
C ALA A 333 -21.63 0.18 -7.78
N PRO A 334 -21.08 -0.93 -8.34
CA PRO A 334 -21.18 -2.22 -7.71
C PRO A 334 -20.55 -2.24 -6.32
N ILE A 335 -21.27 -2.76 -5.32
CA ILE A 335 -20.80 -2.86 -3.92
C ILE A 335 -20.09 -4.17 -3.60
N SER A 336 -20.16 -5.18 -4.49
CA SER A 336 -19.47 -6.46 -4.31
C SER A 336 -17.96 -6.28 -4.44
N GLY A 337 -17.22 -6.57 -3.39
CA GLY A 337 -15.76 -6.50 -3.38
C GLY A 337 -15.09 -7.67 -4.12
N SER A 338 -13.79 -7.55 -4.35
CA SER A 338 -12.95 -8.60 -4.93
C SER A 338 -12.31 -9.44 -3.83
N THR A 339 -12.21 -10.76 -4.03
CA THR A 339 -11.56 -11.68 -3.07
C THR A 339 -10.09 -11.96 -3.41
N ILE A 340 -9.59 -11.50 -4.56
CA ILE A 340 -8.24 -11.83 -5.03
C ILE A 340 -7.15 -11.45 -4.01
N ASP A 341 -7.32 -10.31 -3.36
CA ASP A 341 -6.35 -9.76 -2.40
C ASP A 341 -6.48 -10.40 -1.00
N ILE A 342 -7.65 -10.98 -0.67
CA ILE A 342 -7.89 -11.66 0.60
C ILE A 342 -7.02 -12.93 0.71
N GLU A 343 -6.90 -13.68 -0.37
CA GLU A 343 -6.11 -14.92 -0.42
C GLU A 343 -4.60 -14.66 -0.64
N ALA A 344 -4.21 -13.41 -0.93
CA ALA A 344 -2.86 -13.07 -1.35
C ALA A 344 -1.81 -13.49 -0.33
N THR A 345 -2.06 -13.24 0.95
CA THR A 345 -1.12 -13.58 2.03
C THR A 345 -0.87 -15.08 2.10
N THR A 346 -1.92 -15.89 2.02
CA THR A 346 -1.84 -17.36 2.03
C THR A 346 -1.07 -17.89 0.81
N LYS A 347 -1.35 -17.36 -0.38
CA LYS A 347 -0.65 -17.75 -1.62
C LYS A 347 0.86 -17.42 -1.56
N ILE A 348 1.22 -16.29 -0.94
CA ILE A 348 2.62 -15.90 -0.80
C ILE A 348 3.33 -16.77 0.24
N VAL A 349 2.70 -17.08 1.37
CA VAL A 349 3.24 -18.01 2.38
C VAL A 349 3.49 -19.38 1.75
N ALA A 350 2.53 -19.90 0.96
CA ALA A 350 2.72 -21.16 0.23
C ALA A 350 3.90 -21.10 -0.77
N LEU A 351 4.09 -19.95 -1.46
CA LEU A 351 5.23 -19.74 -2.35
C LEU A 351 6.57 -19.70 -1.56
N MET A 352 6.56 -19.17 -0.34
CA MET A 352 7.74 -19.18 0.55
C MET A 352 8.11 -20.61 0.96
N ASP A 353 7.12 -21.43 1.35
CA ASP A 353 7.35 -22.84 1.68
C ASP A 353 7.86 -23.65 0.48
N TYR A 354 7.29 -23.40 -0.72
CA TYR A 354 7.76 -23.98 -1.96
C TYR A 354 9.21 -23.58 -2.29
N ALA A 355 9.58 -22.33 -2.07
CA ALA A 355 10.94 -21.86 -2.26
C ALA A 355 11.94 -22.52 -1.28
N LEU A 356 11.53 -22.72 -0.01
CA LEU A 356 12.32 -23.41 1.02
C LEU A 356 12.54 -24.90 0.72
N SER A 357 11.57 -25.57 0.08
CA SER A 357 11.69 -26.98 -0.32
C SER A 357 12.56 -27.18 -1.57
N GLY A 358 13.15 -26.11 -2.11
CA GLY A 358 13.93 -26.13 -3.36
C GLY A 358 13.07 -26.30 -4.61
N GLY A 359 11.73 -26.08 -4.48
CA GLY A 359 10.77 -26.22 -5.59
C GLY A 359 10.45 -27.67 -5.93
N LYS A 360 10.42 -28.53 -4.92
CA LYS A 360 9.99 -29.93 -4.99
C LYS A 360 8.53 -30.08 -4.60
#